data_99cfd8966717eb912cc6bf14ea0c9a96
#
_entry.id   99cfd8966717eb912cc6bf14ea0c9a96
#
_cell.length_a   1.000
_cell.length_b   1.000
_cell.length_c   1.000
_cell.angle_alpha   90.00
_cell.angle_beta   90.00
_cell.angle_gamma   90.00
#
_symmetry.space_group_name_H-M   'P 1'
#
loop_
_entity.id
_entity.type
_entity.pdbx_description
1 polymer ?
#
loop_
_entity_poly.entity_id
_entity_poly.type
_entity_poly.pdbx_seq_one_letter_code
_entity_poly.pdbx_strand_id
1 'polypeptide(L)'
;MKLRLFILASLAAAVLAANASAAQQLQTISRVGIATTSRSSSGSCGFESDGGDLVLVCTGSKGNAVALYDFYLPDNLYGTPAMYVYGEKLCCESSSIGKKLVKVSKLHYRIRVAVSKRTRFDLQSVSLSYYIKT
;
A
#
# COMPACT_ATOMS: atom_id res chain seq x y z
N MET A 1 -45.49 -4.70 -18.83
CA MET A 1 -44.65 -4.79 -18.77
C MET A 1 -43.65 -3.83 -18.90
N LYS A 2 -43.57 -2.82 -18.65
CA LYS A 2 -42.64 -1.86 -18.71
C LYS A 2 -41.46 -2.18 -17.93
N LEU A 3 -41.55 -3.02 -17.05
CA LEU A 3 -40.46 -3.27 -16.21
C LEU A 3 -39.27 -3.73 -16.96
N ARG A 4 -39.40 -4.64 -17.86
CA ARG A 4 -38.26 -5.07 -18.49
C ARG A 4 -37.74 -4.09 -19.43
N LEU A 5 -38.48 -3.26 -19.92
CA LEU A 5 -37.96 -2.25 -20.74
C LEU A 5 -36.95 -1.44 -20.01
N PHE A 6 -37.30 -1.12 -18.79
CA PHE A 6 -36.40 -0.36 -18.02
C PHE A 6 -35.08 -1.06 -17.80
N ILE A 7 -35.11 -2.34 -17.64
CA ILE A 7 -33.91 -3.09 -17.49
C ILE A 7 -33.08 -3.05 -18.73
N LEU A 8 -33.68 -3.11 -19.86
CA LEU A 8 -32.96 -3.04 -21.09
C LEU A 8 -32.26 -1.72 -21.24
N ALA A 9 -32.89 -0.69 -20.84
CA ALA A 9 -32.26 0.59 -20.91
C ALA A 9 -31.02 0.63 -20.05
N SER A 10 -31.09 0.06 -18.91
CA SER A 10 -29.93 0.01 -18.05
C SER A 10 -28.81 -0.75 -18.71
N LEU A 11 -29.15 -1.80 -19.38
CA LEU A 11 -28.15 -2.56 -20.02
C LEU A 11 -27.45 -1.77 -21.10
N ALA A 12 -28.19 -1.04 -21.87
CA ALA A 12 -27.61 -0.25 -22.91
C ALA A 12 -26.64 0.76 -22.33
N ALA A 13 -27.01 1.38 -21.27
CA ALA A 13 -26.14 2.32 -20.62
C ALA A 13 -24.88 1.63 -20.17
N ALA A 14 -24.99 0.45 -19.66
CA ALA A 14 -23.82 -0.27 -19.21
C ALA A 14 -22.87 -0.57 -20.36
N VAL A 15 -23.42 -0.87 -21.49
CA VAL A 15 -22.58 -1.16 -22.64
C VAL A 15 -21.78 0.08 -23.04
N LEU A 16 -22.39 1.22 -23.05
CA LEU A 16 -21.69 2.42 -23.36
C LEU A 16 -20.61 2.70 -22.35
N ALA A 17 -20.92 2.50 -21.11
CA ALA A 17 -19.93 2.72 -20.08
C ALA A 17 -18.76 1.77 -20.27
N ALA A 18 -19.03 0.55 -20.62
CA ALA A 18 -17.97 -0.41 -20.82
C ALA A 18 -17.06 0.03 -21.94
N ASN A 19 -17.63 0.54 -23.01
CA ASN A 19 -16.80 1.00 -24.10
C ASN A 19 -15.94 2.17 -23.67
N ALA A 20 -16.52 3.10 -22.95
CA ALA A 20 -15.77 4.26 -22.52
C ALA A 20 -14.68 3.88 -21.53
N SER A 21 -14.93 2.89 -20.70
CA SER A 21 -14.00 2.55 -19.63
C SER A 21 -13.14 1.36 -19.97
N ALA A 22 -13.24 0.81 -21.15
CA ALA A 22 -12.48 -0.36 -21.49
C ALA A 22 -10.99 -0.09 -21.43
N ALA A 23 -10.58 1.16 -21.41
CA ALA A 23 -9.18 1.47 -21.38
C ALA A 23 -8.53 1.28 -20.03
N GLN A 24 -9.32 1.06 -18.98
CA GLN A 24 -8.75 1.03 -17.64
C GLN A 24 -9.28 -0.15 -16.84
N GLN A 25 -8.40 -0.78 -16.10
CA GLN A 25 -8.75 -1.87 -15.23
C GLN A 25 -7.97 -1.75 -13.93
N LEU A 26 -8.66 -1.89 -12.80
CA LEU A 26 -8.03 -1.76 -11.48
C LEU A 26 -7.35 -3.06 -11.09
N GLN A 27 -6.12 -2.94 -10.64
CA GLN A 27 -5.33 -4.07 -10.13
C GLN A 27 -4.83 -3.73 -8.74
N THR A 28 -4.62 -4.75 -7.92
CA THR A 28 -4.08 -4.56 -6.57
C THR A 28 -3.06 -5.64 -6.27
N ILE A 29 -1.92 -5.23 -5.73
CA ILE A 29 -0.88 -6.13 -5.28
C ILE A 29 -0.71 -5.94 -3.79
N SER A 30 -0.75 -7.03 -3.04
CA SER A 30 -0.57 -6.99 -1.58
C SER A 30 0.70 -7.71 -1.18
N ARG A 31 1.33 -7.24 -0.11
CA ARG A 31 2.51 -7.86 0.48
C ARG A 31 2.30 -8.01 1.96
N VAL A 32 2.68 -9.18 2.48
CA VAL A 32 2.52 -9.51 3.89
C VAL A 32 3.85 -10.05 4.39
N GLY A 33 4.27 -9.56 5.52
CA GLY A 33 5.36 -10.17 6.29
C GLY A 33 6.78 -9.94 5.81
N ILE A 34 7.03 -9.90 4.52
CA ILE A 34 8.39 -9.81 4.01
C ILE A 34 8.66 -8.44 3.44
N ALA A 35 9.69 -7.80 3.93
CA ALA A 35 10.11 -6.49 3.47
C ALA A 35 11.61 -6.41 3.54
N THR A 36 12.18 -5.47 2.80
CA THR A 36 13.56 -5.11 3.03
C THR A 36 13.58 -4.17 4.22
N THR A 37 14.34 -4.53 5.24
CA THR A 37 14.34 -3.77 6.49
C THR A 37 15.69 -3.09 6.71
N SER A 38 15.63 -1.93 7.32
CA SER A 38 16.83 -1.22 7.73
C SER A 38 16.56 -0.45 9.01
N ARG A 39 17.62 -0.18 9.78
CA ARG A 39 17.48 0.57 11.00
C ARG A 39 18.72 1.43 11.18
N SER A 40 18.59 2.47 11.98
CA SER A 40 19.73 3.31 12.32
C SER A 40 20.77 2.51 13.06
N SER A 41 22.04 2.74 12.78
CA SER A 41 23.12 2.08 13.48
C SER A 41 23.21 2.53 14.92
N SER A 42 22.72 3.72 15.22
CA SER A 42 22.65 4.24 16.58
C SER A 42 21.18 4.37 16.97
N GLY A 43 20.88 4.22 18.24
CA GLY A 43 19.50 4.30 18.71
C GLY A 43 18.97 2.95 19.09
N SER A 44 17.71 2.90 19.43
CA SER A 44 17.08 1.73 20.01
C SER A 44 15.95 1.21 19.15
N CYS A 45 16.20 1.05 17.87
CA CYS A 45 15.17 0.60 16.95
C CYS A 45 15.51 -0.76 16.36
N GLY A 46 14.50 -1.51 15.99
CA GLY A 46 14.67 -2.82 15.41
C GLY A 46 13.35 -3.42 14.97
N PHE A 47 13.33 -4.71 14.83
CA PHE A 47 12.19 -5.43 14.30
C PHE A 47 11.88 -6.65 15.13
N GLU A 48 10.59 -7.01 15.18
CA GLU A 48 10.12 -8.21 15.84
C GLU A 48 9.15 -8.90 14.91
N SER A 49 8.85 -10.15 15.20
CA SER A 49 7.88 -10.93 14.46
C SER A 49 6.74 -11.28 15.39
N ASP A 50 5.51 -11.12 14.91
CA ASP A 50 4.34 -11.43 15.69
C ASP A 50 3.33 -12.12 14.80
N GLY A 51 3.30 -13.46 14.87
CA GLY A 51 2.32 -14.23 14.11
C GLY A 51 2.40 -14.03 12.62
N GLY A 52 3.59 -13.78 12.09
CA GLY A 52 3.73 -13.52 10.66
C GLY A 52 3.77 -12.05 10.31
N ASP A 53 3.37 -11.20 11.23
CA ASP A 53 3.44 -9.75 11.02
C ASP A 53 4.84 -9.23 11.35
N LEU A 54 5.20 -8.14 10.71
CA LEU A 54 6.45 -7.45 11.00
C LEU A 54 6.16 -6.30 11.95
N VAL A 55 6.81 -6.30 13.11
CA VAL A 55 6.62 -5.23 14.07
C VAL A 55 7.86 -4.35 14.04
N LEU A 56 7.64 -3.06 13.76
CA LEU A 56 8.71 -2.07 13.79
C LEU A 56 8.72 -1.43 15.16
N VAL A 57 9.88 -1.39 15.79
CA VAL A 57 9.99 -0.99 17.21
C VAL A 57 11.10 0.00 17.39
N CYS A 58 10.80 1.09 18.09
CA CYS A 58 11.81 1.98 18.62
C CYS A 58 11.54 2.14 20.11
N THR A 59 12.49 1.72 20.95
CA THR A 59 12.31 1.80 22.40
C THR A 59 12.86 3.08 22.98
N GLY A 60 13.63 3.83 22.21
CA GLY A 60 14.20 5.10 22.65
C GLY A 60 13.81 6.24 21.73
N SER A 61 14.38 7.40 22.01
CA SER A 61 14.04 8.61 21.28
C SER A 61 14.91 8.84 20.03
N LYS A 62 15.90 8.00 19.81
CA LYS A 62 16.83 8.16 18.70
C LYS A 62 16.71 7.01 17.72
N GLY A 63 16.92 7.34 16.44
CA GLY A 63 16.95 6.35 15.40
C GLY A 63 15.59 6.06 14.80
N ASN A 64 15.58 5.14 13.85
CA ASN A 64 14.36 4.70 13.22
C ASN A 64 14.47 3.24 12.78
N ALA A 65 13.32 2.63 12.52
CA ALA A 65 13.21 1.33 11.89
C ALA A 65 12.36 1.51 10.65
N VAL A 66 12.81 0.97 9.52
CA VAL A 66 12.20 1.21 8.22
C VAL A 66 11.93 -0.10 7.52
N ALA A 67 10.74 -0.26 6.98
CA ALA A 67 10.38 -1.39 6.13
C ALA A 67 10.09 -0.87 4.73
N LEU A 68 10.65 -1.53 3.73
CA LEU A 68 10.50 -1.14 2.33
C LEU A 68 9.91 -2.30 1.54
N TYR A 69 8.90 -1.99 0.75
CA TYR A 69 8.25 -2.96 -0.11
C TYR A 69 8.31 -2.46 -1.54
N ASP A 70 8.91 -3.24 -2.42
CA ASP A 70 9.07 -2.86 -3.82
C ASP A 70 7.98 -3.48 -4.68
N PHE A 71 7.47 -2.70 -5.63
CA PHE A 71 6.42 -3.12 -6.54
C PHE A 71 6.85 -2.78 -7.95
N TYR A 72 6.79 -3.75 -8.84
CA TYR A 72 7.15 -3.57 -10.24
C TYR A 72 5.87 -3.69 -11.06
N LEU A 73 5.50 -2.62 -11.73
CA LEU A 73 4.22 -2.50 -12.40
C LEU A 73 4.37 -2.73 -13.91
N PRO A 74 3.28 -3.12 -14.57
CA PRO A 74 3.35 -3.42 -16.01
C PRO A 74 3.47 -2.17 -16.87
N ASP A 75 3.90 -2.37 -18.12
CA ASP A 75 4.12 -1.28 -19.05
C ASP A 75 2.87 -0.47 -19.34
N ASN A 76 1.71 -1.08 -19.24
CA ASN A 76 0.45 -0.40 -19.52
C ASN A 76 -0.15 0.28 -18.31
N LEU A 77 0.68 0.63 -17.35
CA LEU A 77 0.24 1.38 -16.19
C LEU A 77 -0.40 2.70 -16.61
N TYR A 78 -1.55 3.01 -16.00
CA TYR A 78 -2.27 4.22 -16.27
C TYR A 78 -2.43 5.02 -14.98
N GLY A 79 -1.94 6.25 -15.00
CA GLY A 79 -2.07 7.12 -13.83
C GLY A 79 -1.11 6.79 -12.70
N THR A 80 -1.40 7.31 -11.53
CA THR A 80 -0.55 7.16 -10.36
C THR A 80 -1.14 6.11 -9.43
N PRO A 81 -0.33 5.16 -8.95
CA PRO A 81 -0.81 4.16 -7.99
C PRO A 81 -1.17 4.77 -6.65
N ALA A 82 -2.02 4.08 -5.91
CA ALA A 82 -2.38 4.46 -4.54
C ALA A 82 -1.88 3.39 -3.58
N MET A 83 -1.31 3.83 -2.46
CA MET A 83 -0.81 2.90 -1.46
C MET A 83 -1.78 2.78 -0.29
N TYR A 84 -1.76 1.60 0.32
CA TYR A 84 -2.52 1.33 1.54
C TYR A 84 -1.60 0.58 2.48
N VAL A 85 -1.55 1.04 3.73
CA VAL A 85 -0.74 0.41 4.77
C VAL A 85 -1.68 -0.03 5.88
N TYR A 86 -1.69 -1.32 6.17
CA TYR A 86 -2.56 -1.89 7.18
C TYR A 86 -1.72 -2.31 8.37
N GLY A 87 -2.08 -1.81 9.53
CA GLY A 87 -1.33 -2.11 10.73
C GLY A 87 -1.94 -1.46 11.94
N GLU A 88 -1.36 -1.75 13.09
CA GLU A 88 -1.85 -1.27 14.36
C GLU A 88 -0.72 -0.66 15.17
N LYS A 89 -0.92 0.56 15.64
CA LYS A 89 0.03 1.17 16.55
C LYS A 89 -0.15 0.55 17.92
N LEU A 90 0.88 -0.10 18.42
CA LEU A 90 0.82 -0.75 19.72
C LEU A 90 1.29 0.17 20.85
N CYS A 91 2.12 1.13 20.52
CA CYS A 91 2.63 2.15 21.43
C CYS A 91 3.42 3.14 20.59
N CYS A 92 3.60 4.32 20.89
CA CYS A 92 3.00 5.21 21.89
C CYS A 92 2.75 6.53 21.20
N GLU A 93 3.72 7.03 20.39
CA GLU A 93 3.61 8.28 19.68
C GLU A 93 3.10 8.08 18.28
N SER A 94 1.88 8.49 17.98
CA SER A 94 1.33 8.26 16.65
C SER A 94 2.01 9.10 15.56
N SER A 95 2.55 10.25 15.93
CA SER A 95 3.21 11.11 14.95
C SER A 95 4.57 10.55 14.52
N SER A 96 5.01 9.45 15.09
CA SER A 96 6.30 8.86 14.79
C SER A 96 6.19 7.72 13.78
N ILE A 97 5.05 7.55 13.14
CA ILE A 97 4.86 6.55 12.10
C ILE A 97 4.74 7.28 10.78
N GLY A 98 5.67 7.04 9.88
CA GLY A 98 5.66 7.63 8.55
C GLY A 98 5.34 6.59 7.50
N LYS A 99 4.48 6.95 6.54
CA LYS A 99 4.09 6.08 5.44
C LYS A 99 4.24 6.87 4.15
N LYS A 100 4.98 6.34 3.20
CA LYS A 100 5.28 7.10 1.99
C LYS A 100 5.36 6.18 0.78
N LEU A 101 4.79 6.64 -0.34
CA LEU A 101 4.93 6.00 -1.63
C LEU A 101 6.02 6.72 -2.40
N VAL A 102 7.03 5.98 -2.82
CA VAL A 102 8.16 6.53 -3.55
C VAL A 102 8.18 5.97 -4.95
N LYS A 103 8.25 6.85 -5.95
CA LYS A 103 8.42 6.41 -7.32
C LYS A 103 9.92 6.30 -7.58
N VAL A 104 10.41 5.07 -7.67
CA VAL A 104 11.83 4.80 -7.87
C VAL A 104 12.19 4.96 -9.34
N SER A 105 11.33 4.49 -10.22
CA SER A 105 11.49 4.66 -11.65
C SER A 105 10.11 4.59 -12.30
N LYS A 106 10.06 4.61 -13.61
CA LYS A 106 8.78 4.69 -14.33
C LYS A 106 7.78 3.63 -13.89
N LEU A 107 8.22 2.40 -13.67
CA LEU A 107 7.35 1.28 -13.31
C LEU A 107 7.71 0.65 -11.98
N HIS A 108 8.63 1.23 -11.25
CA HIS A 108 9.06 0.69 -9.96
C HIS A 108 8.65 1.66 -8.85
N TYR A 109 7.78 1.20 -7.97
CA TYR A 109 7.32 1.97 -6.83
C TYR A 109 7.70 1.27 -5.54
N ARG A 110 7.84 2.04 -4.49
CA ARG A 110 8.25 1.51 -3.19
C ARG A 110 7.37 2.12 -2.12
N ILE A 111 6.84 1.29 -1.24
CA ILE A 111 6.15 1.76 -0.05
C ILE A 111 7.15 1.72 1.09
N ARG A 112 7.32 2.85 1.76
CA ARG A 112 8.21 2.99 2.88
C ARG A 112 7.40 3.24 4.14
N VAL A 113 7.59 2.39 5.15
CA VAL A 113 6.96 2.56 6.46
C VAL A 113 8.08 2.68 7.47
N ALA A 114 8.04 3.73 8.28
CA ALA A 114 9.11 4.01 9.24
C ALA A 114 8.52 4.37 10.59
N VAL A 115 9.18 3.95 11.65
CA VAL A 115 8.83 4.35 13.00
C VAL A 115 10.04 4.97 13.70
N SER A 116 9.76 5.81 14.68
CA SER A 116 10.79 6.45 15.51
C SER A 116 10.20 6.76 16.87
N LYS A 117 11.01 7.30 17.79
CA LYS A 117 10.54 7.89 19.06
C LYS A 117 9.60 7.01 19.88
N ARG A 118 10.12 5.92 20.42
CA ARG A 118 9.37 5.07 21.35
C ARG A 118 8.05 4.59 20.77
N THR A 119 8.07 4.19 19.52
CA THR A 119 6.88 3.74 18.82
C THR A 119 7.00 2.27 18.50
N ARG A 120 5.88 1.57 18.59
CA ARG A 120 5.77 0.18 18.23
C ARG A 120 4.61 0.04 17.28
N PHE A 121 4.86 -0.47 16.09
CA PHE A 121 3.85 -0.57 15.04
C PHE A 121 3.84 -1.97 14.45
N ASP A 122 2.70 -2.63 14.56
CA ASP A 122 2.49 -3.95 13.99
C ASP A 122 2.07 -3.76 12.53
N LEU A 123 2.99 -3.97 11.61
CA LEU A 123 2.74 -3.80 10.18
C LEU A 123 2.20 -5.11 9.62
N GLN A 124 0.91 -5.13 9.35
CA GLN A 124 0.23 -6.34 8.91
C GLN A 124 0.38 -6.58 7.42
N SER A 125 0.16 -5.55 6.62
CA SER A 125 0.32 -5.69 5.18
C SER A 125 0.41 -4.32 4.52
N VAL A 126 0.91 -4.30 3.30
CA VAL A 126 0.85 -3.11 2.46
C VAL A 126 0.26 -3.54 1.13
N SER A 127 -0.42 -2.63 0.45
CA SER A 127 -0.91 -2.90 -0.89
C SER A 127 -0.78 -1.69 -1.77
N LEU A 128 -0.69 -1.94 -3.06
CA LEU A 128 -0.60 -0.91 -4.07
C LEU A 128 -1.69 -1.18 -5.09
N SER A 129 -2.56 -0.21 -5.28
CA SER A 129 -3.63 -0.31 -6.27
C SER A 129 -3.32 0.61 -7.44
N TYR A 130 -3.54 0.13 -8.62
CA TYR A 130 -3.23 0.89 -9.82
C TYR A 130 -4.14 0.47 -10.97
N TYR A 131 -4.22 1.33 -11.98
CA TYR A 131 -5.00 1.04 -13.17
C TYR A 131 -4.06 0.67 -14.31
N ILE A 132 -4.51 -0.21 -15.16
CA ILE A 132 -3.81 -0.53 -16.40
C ILE A 132 -4.72 -0.23 -17.57
N LYS A 133 -4.12 0.07 -18.71
CA LYS A 133 -4.87 0.21 -19.95
C LYS A 133 -5.04 -1.15 -20.58
N THR A 134 -6.23 -1.43 -21.04
CA THR A 134 -6.52 -2.73 -21.65
C THR A 134 -6.62 -2.63 -23.17
#